data_469e7adc12c943621b30dd19fc617fa1
#
_entry.id   469e7adc12c943621b30dd19fc617fa1
#
_cell.length_a   1.000
_cell.length_b   1.000
_cell.length_c   1.000
_cell.angle_alpha   90.00
_cell.angle_beta   90.00
_cell.angle_gamma   90.00
#
_symmetry.space_group_name_H-M   'P 1'
#
loop_
_entity.id
_entity.type
_entity.pdbx_description
1 polymer ?
#
loop_
_entity_poly.entity_id
_entity_poly.type
_entity_poly.pdbx_seq_one_letter_code
_entity_poly.pdbx_strand_id
1 'polypeptide(L)'
;MKNFKLVKLIYKIHTNSPPPLEEIEKMGLLAVKIAQYYALRADFIDESTCVYLAKLYEYSYEAQKQDIDEIIGDDMWILTAMKSYEKLPFASASIGQVHLGFLRNSGNKSEKVAIKIRRENFKKEFLEDVESAKKIVNLVLFFYPKLKKIFNPLEVLNNIEESTLRELDFKNEVEGAEYLKKLKDENIEKFPLENLYFSNFIDNLCTDKVVVSKFIEGRSFNSLLKEKELKYSDLLRVFKYHTFYMFKLGIFHGDLHPGNIILGENGEINLIDCSTIGRVKTKLRVGLFWFFYYLSRYDYDKSAFYLNEMSEKKLKEENYLKFTRKFKVLYRDFKNSTVSQVSLTKRMMETIKLAINS
;
A
#
# COMPACT_ATOMS: atom_id res chain seq x y z
N MET A 1 9.13 25.68 12.01
CA MET A 1 7.71 25.45 12.41
C MET A 1 7.15 24.10 11.94
N LYS A 2 7.35 23.64 10.70
CA LYS A 2 6.89 22.32 10.21
C LYS A 2 7.40 21.15 11.08
N ASN A 3 8.68 21.16 11.46
CA ASN A 3 9.33 20.09 12.23
C ASN A 3 8.71 19.82 13.61
N PHE A 4 8.30 20.88 14.32
CA PHE A 4 7.63 20.72 15.61
C PHE A 4 6.23 20.11 15.48
N LYS A 5 5.54 20.41 14.37
CA LYS A 5 4.24 19.80 14.06
C LYS A 5 4.37 18.29 13.80
N LEU A 6 5.43 17.84 13.13
CA LEU A 6 5.66 16.42 12.86
C LEU A 6 5.93 15.62 14.13
N VAL A 7 6.78 16.14 15.02
CA VAL A 7 7.03 15.53 16.34
C VAL A 7 5.75 15.44 17.16
N LYS A 8 4.95 16.51 17.15
CA LYS A 8 3.64 16.55 17.83
C LYS A 8 2.66 15.53 17.22
N LEU A 9 2.67 15.35 15.89
CA LEU A 9 1.85 14.34 15.22
C LEU A 9 2.22 12.93 15.71
N ILE A 10 3.50 12.59 15.68
CA ILE A 10 3.98 11.27 16.13
C ILE A 10 3.61 11.04 17.60
N TYR A 11 3.81 12.04 18.45
CA TYR A 11 3.42 11.96 19.86
C TYR A 11 1.92 11.71 20.04
N LYS A 12 1.07 12.46 19.34
CA LYS A 12 -0.38 12.30 19.39
C LYS A 12 -0.83 10.92 18.87
N ILE A 13 -0.20 10.39 17.83
CA ILE A 13 -0.45 9.03 17.34
C ILE A 13 -0.12 8.01 18.43
N HIS A 14 1.04 8.11 19.07
CA HIS A 14 1.45 7.21 20.15
C HIS A 14 0.61 7.31 21.43
N THR A 15 -0.04 8.44 21.65
CA THR A 15 -0.99 8.63 22.76
C THR A 15 -2.43 8.29 22.37
N ASN A 16 -2.64 7.65 21.22
CA ASN A 16 -3.95 7.26 20.69
C ASN A 16 -4.96 8.43 20.59
N SER A 17 -4.43 9.62 20.32
CA SER A 17 -5.20 10.86 20.16
C SER A 17 -4.77 11.60 18.90
N PRO A 18 -4.82 10.95 17.70
CA PRO A 18 -4.37 11.55 16.46
C PRO A 18 -5.18 12.83 16.14
N PRO A 19 -4.59 13.81 15.48
CA PRO A 19 -5.32 14.99 15.04
C PRO A 19 -6.33 14.64 13.94
N PRO A 20 -7.26 15.56 13.60
CA PRO A 20 -8.13 15.40 12.44
C PRO A 20 -7.33 15.09 11.18
N LEU A 21 -7.88 14.24 10.29
CA LEU A 21 -7.20 13.82 9.06
C LEU A 21 -6.82 15.01 8.18
N GLU A 22 -7.71 15.99 8.05
CA GLU A 22 -7.44 17.24 7.34
C GLU A 22 -6.22 18.02 7.89
N GLU A 23 -6.01 17.98 9.22
CA GLU A 23 -4.83 18.61 9.82
C GLU A 23 -3.56 17.87 9.44
N ILE A 24 -3.60 16.53 9.40
CA ILE A 24 -2.47 15.69 8.95
C ILE A 24 -2.10 16.02 7.50
N GLU A 25 -3.09 16.11 6.63
CA GLU A 25 -2.89 16.41 5.21
C GLU A 25 -2.32 17.82 4.98
N LYS A 26 -2.84 18.81 5.71
CA LYS A 26 -2.31 20.19 5.67
C LYS A 26 -0.85 20.28 6.16
N MET A 27 -0.34 19.26 6.84
CA MET A 27 1.07 19.19 7.23
C MET A 27 1.99 18.77 6.08
N GLY A 28 1.45 18.21 5.01
CA GLY A 28 2.17 17.78 3.81
C GLY A 28 2.31 16.26 3.67
N LEU A 29 2.86 15.85 2.54
CA LEU A 29 2.93 14.45 2.11
C LEU A 29 3.67 13.55 3.12
N LEU A 30 4.77 14.02 3.71
CA LEU A 30 5.53 13.24 4.70
C LEU A 30 4.66 12.90 5.94
N ALA A 31 3.85 13.84 6.42
CA ALA A 31 2.96 13.60 7.56
C ALA A 31 1.91 12.56 7.24
N VAL A 32 1.32 12.61 6.03
CA VAL A 32 0.37 11.61 5.53
C VAL A 32 1.03 10.23 5.48
N LYS A 33 2.22 10.11 4.87
CA LYS A 33 2.94 8.83 4.74
C LYS A 33 3.36 8.25 6.10
N ILE A 34 3.75 9.09 7.06
CA ILE A 34 4.01 8.65 8.44
C ILE A 34 2.73 8.13 9.08
N ALA A 35 1.61 8.83 8.94
CA ALA A 35 0.33 8.38 9.52
C ALA A 35 -0.17 7.08 8.86
N GLN A 36 -0.03 6.93 7.54
CA GLN A 36 -0.30 5.69 6.81
C GLN A 36 0.60 4.54 7.30
N TYR A 37 1.88 4.78 7.54
CA TYR A 37 2.79 3.80 8.13
C TYR A 37 2.28 3.33 9.50
N TYR A 38 1.88 4.25 10.37
CA TYR A 38 1.35 3.90 11.69
C TYR A 38 -0.02 3.21 11.62
N ALA A 39 -0.83 3.47 10.61
CA ALA A 39 -2.11 2.77 10.40
C ALA A 39 -1.96 1.24 10.30
N LEU A 40 -0.79 0.76 9.89
CA LEU A 40 -0.46 -0.67 9.80
C LEU A 40 0.25 -1.22 11.05
N ARG A 41 0.44 -0.42 12.08
CA ARG A 41 1.29 -0.73 13.23
C ARG A 41 0.49 -0.90 14.54
N ALA A 42 -0.47 -1.83 14.53
CA ALA A 42 -1.23 -2.24 15.73
C ALA A 42 -0.34 -2.83 16.85
N ASP A 43 0.96 -3.00 16.59
CA ASP A 43 1.97 -3.33 17.59
C ASP A 43 2.43 -2.12 18.42
N PHE A 44 2.25 -0.88 17.92
CA PHE A 44 2.67 0.34 18.60
C PHE A 44 1.51 1.19 19.10
N ILE A 45 0.36 1.14 18.44
CA ILE A 45 -0.81 1.97 18.73
C ILE A 45 -2.08 1.12 18.77
N ASP A 46 -3.15 1.67 19.32
CA ASP A 46 -4.44 0.97 19.45
C ASP A 46 -5.07 0.72 18.08
N GLU A 47 -5.79 -0.40 17.95
CA GLU A 47 -6.49 -0.80 16.73
C GLU A 47 -7.46 0.28 16.23
N SER A 48 -8.17 0.96 17.15
CA SER A 48 -9.07 2.08 16.79
C SER A 48 -8.33 3.23 16.11
N THR A 49 -7.12 3.56 16.61
CA THR A 49 -6.25 4.57 16.00
C THR A 49 -5.72 4.11 14.65
N CYS A 50 -5.34 2.82 14.50
CA CYS A 50 -4.96 2.25 13.21
C CYS A 50 -6.09 2.39 12.19
N VAL A 51 -7.31 1.98 12.53
CA VAL A 51 -8.50 2.10 11.67
C VAL A 51 -8.81 3.55 11.30
N TYR A 52 -8.64 4.47 12.25
CA TYR A 52 -8.82 5.90 11.99
C TYR A 52 -7.80 6.42 10.97
N LEU A 53 -6.51 6.13 11.17
CA LEU A 53 -5.44 6.57 10.29
C LEU A 53 -5.48 5.88 8.91
N ALA A 54 -5.99 4.64 8.83
CA ALA A 54 -6.16 3.91 7.57
C ALA A 54 -7.08 4.65 6.58
N LYS A 55 -7.98 5.51 7.07
CA LYS A 55 -8.79 6.37 6.20
C LYS A 55 -7.95 7.30 5.33
N LEU A 56 -6.70 7.60 5.70
CA LEU A 56 -5.78 8.39 4.85
C LEU A 56 -5.35 7.67 3.56
N TYR A 57 -5.59 6.36 3.41
CA TYR A 57 -5.41 5.68 2.12
C TYR A 57 -6.57 5.97 1.16
N GLU A 58 -7.73 6.35 1.69
CA GLU A 58 -8.93 6.63 0.91
C GLU A 58 -9.21 8.13 0.81
N TYR A 59 -8.77 8.86 1.82
CA TYR A 59 -8.99 10.28 1.97
C TYR A 59 -7.88 10.97 1.17
N SER A 60 -8.20 11.37 -0.04
CA SER A 60 -7.49 12.50 -0.59
C SER A 60 -8.30 13.71 -0.17
N TYR A 61 -7.73 14.55 0.67
CA TYR A 61 -8.24 15.88 0.91
C TYR A 61 -8.81 16.40 -0.41
N GLU A 62 -10.01 16.97 -0.40
CA GLU A 62 -10.49 17.81 -1.50
C GLU A 62 -9.53 19.00 -1.65
N ALA A 63 -8.27 18.70 -1.71
CA ALA A 63 -7.23 19.62 -2.09
C ALA A 63 -7.65 20.11 -3.45
N GLN A 64 -8.06 21.33 -3.48
CA GLN A 64 -8.46 22.13 -4.59
C GLN A 64 -8.36 21.36 -5.91
N LYS A 65 -9.52 20.81 -6.37
CA LYS A 65 -9.63 20.26 -7.71
C LYS A 65 -9.10 21.32 -8.66
N GLN A 66 -7.91 21.09 -9.19
CA GLN A 66 -7.25 22.05 -10.07
C GLN A 66 -7.60 21.71 -11.50
N ASP A 67 -7.75 22.75 -12.32
CA ASP A 67 -7.92 22.59 -13.76
C ASP A 67 -6.67 21.89 -14.33
N ILE A 68 -6.89 20.92 -15.22
CA ILE A 68 -5.82 20.17 -15.86
C ILE A 68 -4.84 21.08 -16.61
N ASP A 69 -5.37 22.12 -17.25
CA ASP A 69 -4.58 23.09 -18.04
C ASP A 69 -3.60 23.89 -17.14
N GLU A 70 -3.91 24.03 -15.85
CA GLU A 70 -3.06 24.73 -14.88
C GLU A 70 -1.93 23.87 -14.32
N ILE A 71 -2.15 22.53 -14.22
CA ILE A 71 -1.22 21.64 -13.50
C ILE A 71 -0.36 20.77 -14.40
N ILE A 72 -0.72 20.61 -15.68
CA ILE A 72 -0.02 19.69 -16.59
C ILE A 72 1.36 20.22 -17.00
N GLY A 73 1.57 21.54 -16.95
CA GLY A 73 2.86 22.17 -17.19
C GLY A 73 3.46 21.83 -18.55
N ASP A 74 4.73 21.43 -18.56
CA ASP A 74 5.48 21.10 -19.77
C ASP A 74 4.91 19.91 -20.56
N ASP A 75 4.05 19.11 -19.93
CA ASP A 75 3.40 17.93 -20.53
C ASP A 75 2.10 18.29 -21.28
N MET A 76 1.79 19.59 -21.48
CA MET A 76 0.61 20.08 -22.23
C MET A 76 0.44 19.43 -23.61
N TRP A 77 1.53 19.02 -24.24
CA TRP A 77 1.52 18.34 -25.54
C TRP A 77 0.68 17.05 -25.51
N ILE A 78 0.56 16.37 -24.34
CA ILE A 78 -0.27 15.18 -24.16
C ILE A 78 -1.74 15.48 -24.45
N LEU A 79 -2.22 16.66 -24.05
CA LEU A 79 -3.61 17.08 -24.31
C LEU A 79 -3.90 17.30 -25.79
N THR A 80 -2.87 17.54 -26.61
CA THR A 80 -3.06 17.67 -28.07
C THR A 80 -3.49 16.36 -28.72
N ALA A 81 -3.20 15.20 -28.09
CA ALA A 81 -3.67 13.89 -28.52
C ALA A 81 -5.14 13.64 -28.17
N MET A 82 -5.73 14.46 -27.30
CA MET A 82 -7.12 14.34 -26.89
C MET A 82 -8.05 15.03 -27.88
N LYS A 83 -9.20 14.42 -28.17
CA LYS A 83 -10.33 15.05 -28.84
C LYS A 83 -11.04 16.02 -27.89
N SER A 84 -11.20 15.58 -26.64
CA SER A 84 -11.76 16.35 -25.53
C SER A 84 -11.30 15.76 -24.20
N TYR A 85 -11.33 16.56 -23.17
CA TYR A 85 -11.02 16.14 -21.79
C TYR A 85 -11.80 16.99 -20.79
N GLU A 86 -12.01 16.45 -19.60
CA GLU A 86 -12.65 17.16 -18.51
C GLU A 86 -11.60 17.97 -17.75
N LYS A 87 -11.87 19.27 -17.59
CA LYS A 87 -10.95 20.18 -16.92
C LYS A 87 -10.76 19.85 -15.45
N LEU A 88 -11.85 19.49 -14.75
CA LEU A 88 -11.81 19.12 -13.34
C LEU A 88 -11.63 17.61 -13.18
N PRO A 89 -10.88 17.17 -12.16
CA PRO A 89 -10.67 15.74 -11.93
C PRO A 89 -11.94 15.07 -11.44
N PHE A 90 -12.17 13.84 -11.89
CA PHE A 90 -13.23 12.98 -11.35
C PHE A 90 -12.77 12.19 -10.12
N ALA A 91 -11.45 12.01 -9.95
CA ALA A 91 -10.87 11.34 -8.79
C ALA A 91 -9.58 12.04 -8.34
N SER A 92 -9.29 11.93 -7.05
CA SER A 92 -8.01 12.36 -6.47
C SER A 92 -7.23 11.13 -6.04
N ALA A 93 -5.94 11.14 -6.32
CA ALA A 93 -4.97 10.16 -5.84
C ALA A 93 -4.11 10.79 -4.73
N SER A 94 -3.39 9.97 -3.94
CA SER A 94 -2.57 10.44 -2.82
C SER A 94 -1.56 11.53 -3.22
N ILE A 95 -1.02 11.44 -4.43
CA ILE A 95 0.03 12.32 -4.95
C ILE A 95 -0.38 13.10 -6.20
N GLY A 96 -1.63 12.96 -6.66
CA GLY A 96 -2.09 13.57 -7.90
C GLY A 96 -3.60 13.64 -8.02
N GLN A 97 -4.04 13.87 -9.24
CA GLN A 97 -5.46 13.84 -9.59
C GLN A 97 -5.68 13.18 -10.95
N VAL A 98 -6.89 12.65 -11.17
CA VAL A 98 -7.23 11.87 -12.36
C VAL A 98 -8.37 12.56 -13.10
N HIS A 99 -8.12 12.84 -14.40
CA HIS A 99 -9.06 13.48 -15.29
C HIS A 99 -9.56 12.48 -16.34
N LEU A 100 -10.77 12.73 -16.84
CA LEU A 100 -11.33 11.97 -17.94
C LEU A 100 -10.92 12.62 -19.26
N GLY A 101 -10.42 11.80 -20.18
CA GLY A 101 -10.09 12.22 -21.53
C GLY A 101 -10.67 11.29 -22.59
N PHE A 102 -10.71 11.77 -23.83
CA PHE A 102 -11.12 11.04 -25.00
C PHE A 102 -10.08 11.21 -26.09
N LEU A 103 -9.43 10.14 -26.50
CA LEU A 103 -8.39 10.19 -27.53
C LEU A 103 -8.94 10.61 -28.91
N ARG A 104 -8.10 11.31 -29.63
CA ARG A 104 -8.35 11.65 -31.02
C ARG A 104 -7.98 10.44 -31.90
N ASN A 105 -8.92 9.54 -32.13
CA ASN A 105 -8.72 8.40 -32.99
C ASN A 105 -9.13 8.72 -34.44
N SER A 106 -8.48 8.06 -35.42
CA SER A 106 -8.79 8.19 -36.85
C SER A 106 -10.15 7.57 -37.26
N GLY A 107 -10.95 7.09 -36.29
CA GLY A 107 -12.24 6.45 -36.51
C GLY A 107 -13.40 7.10 -35.71
N ASN A 108 -14.63 6.64 -35.98
CA ASN A 108 -15.85 7.23 -35.44
C ASN A 108 -16.07 7.07 -33.89
N LYS A 109 -15.27 6.26 -33.20
CA LYS A 109 -15.34 6.09 -31.74
C LYS A 109 -14.09 6.69 -31.07
N SER A 110 -14.28 7.71 -30.23
CA SER A 110 -13.21 8.19 -29.35
C SER A 110 -12.99 7.21 -28.21
N GLU A 111 -11.74 6.81 -27.98
CA GLU A 111 -11.37 5.93 -26.89
C GLU A 111 -11.29 6.74 -25.57
N LYS A 112 -12.01 6.27 -24.55
CA LYS A 112 -12.06 6.89 -23.23
C LYS A 112 -10.80 6.55 -22.44
N VAL A 113 -10.17 7.54 -21.83
CA VAL A 113 -8.92 7.39 -21.09
C VAL A 113 -8.96 8.10 -19.75
N ALA A 114 -8.16 7.62 -18.81
CA ALA A 114 -7.85 8.29 -17.56
C ALA A 114 -6.48 8.98 -17.68
N ILE A 115 -6.40 10.25 -17.33
CA ILE A 115 -5.20 11.08 -17.34
C ILE A 115 -4.85 11.36 -15.87
N LYS A 116 -3.85 10.67 -15.32
CA LYS A 116 -3.37 10.86 -13.95
C LYS A 116 -2.21 11.84 -13.98
N ILE A 117 -2.28 12.91 -13.20
CA ILE A 117 -1.30 13.99 -13.18
C ILE A 117 -0.81 14.16 -11.75
N ARG A 118 0.51 14.15 -11.58
CA ARG A 118 1.15 14.46 -10.30
C ARG A 118 1.07 15.95 -10.00
N ARG A 119 0.74 16.30 -8.77
CA ARG A 119 0.77 17.69 -8.32
C ARG A 119 2.19 18.24 -8.35
N GLU A 120 2.31 19.46 -8.83
CA GLU A 120 3.58 20.16 -8.90
C GLU A 120 4.15 20.39 -7.49
N ASN A 121 5.49 20.44 -7.39
CA ASN A 121 6.25 20.66 -6.15
C ASN A 121 6.21 19.55 -5.08
N PHE A 122 5.33 18.54 -5.18
CA PHE A 122 5.26 17.48 -4.17
C PHE A 122 6.60 16.78 -3.93
N LYS A 123 7.35 16.48 -4.98
CA LYS A 123 8.66 15.82 -4.85
C LYS A 123 9.67 16.69 -4.10
N LYS A 124 9.74 17.97 -4.43
CA LYS A 124 10.68 18.91 -3.79
C LYS A 124 10.32 19.14 -2.33
N GLU A 125 9.06 19.47 -2.06
CA GLU A 125 8.56 19.69 -0.68
C GLU A 125 8.73 18.45 0.19
N PHE A 126 8.44 17.27 -0.35
CA PHE A 126 8.62 16.01 0.35
C PHE A 126 10.08 15.75 0.73
N LEU A 127 11.03 15.95 -0.20
CA LEU A 127 12.45 15.77 0.08
C LEU A 127 12.97 16.76 1.14
N GLU A 128 12.55 18.01 1.10
CA GLU A 128 12.89 19.04 2.10
C GLU A 128 12.34 18.63 3.50
N ASP A 129 11.11 18.13 3.56
CA ASP A 129 10.48 17.68 4.80
C ASP A 129 11.18 16.42 5.35
N VAL A 130 11.58 15.45 4.51
CA VAL A 130 12.33 14.25 4.90
C VAL A 130 13.71 14.62 5.44
N GLU A 131 14.45 15.48 4.75
CA GLU A 131 15.77 15.92 5.21
C GLU A 131 15.68 16.61 6.59
N SER A 132 14.68 17.46 6.76
CA SER A 132 14.42 18.14 8.02
C SER A 132 14.06 17.15 9.13
N ALA A 133 13.23 16.15 8.84
CA ALA A 133 12.86 15.10 9.78
C ALA A 133 14.09 14.24 10.18
N LYS A 134 14.95 13.86 9.22
CA LYS A 134 16.19 13.11 9.51
C LYS A 134 17.14 13.89 10.42
N LYS A 135 17.27 15.21 10.25
CA LYS A 135 18.09 16.07 11.15
C LYS A 135 17.58 16.00 12.58
N ILE A 136 16.24 16.08 12.80
CA ILE A 136 15.65 15.99 14.14
C ILE A 136 15.88 14.61 14.74
N VAL A 137 15.61 13.55 13.98
CA VAL A 137 15.79 12.17 14.45
C VAL A 137 17.25 11.93 14.85
N ASN A 138 18.21 12.41 14.06
CA ASN A 138 19.62 12.32 14.41
C ASN A 138 19.96 13.06 15.72
N LEU A 139 19.40 14.25 15.92
CA LEU A 139 19.57 14.99 17.18
C LEU A 139 18.99 14.24 18.38
N VAL A 140 17.79 13.67 18.23
CA VAL A 140 17.15 12.85 19.28
C VAL A 140 18.00 11.61 19.58
N LEU A 141 18.48 10.92 18.56
CA LEU A 141 19.32 9.71 18.72
C LEU A 141 20.69 10.02 19.33
N PHE A 142 21.22 11.23 19.15
CA PHE A 142 22.43 11.68 19.80
C PHE A 142 22.25 11.74 21.32
N PHE A 143 21.13 12.29 21.80
CA PHE A 143 20.83 12.36 23.24
C PHE A 143 20.28 11.03 23.81
N TYR A 144 19.61 10.22 23.00
CA TYR A 144 18.92 8.99 23.42
C TYR A 144 19.33 7.79 22.54
N PRO A 145 20.62 7.35 22.54
CA PRO A 145 21.10 6.30 21.63
C PRO A 145 20.44 4.93 21.84
N LYS A 146 19.84 4.70 23.03
CA LYS A 146 19.10 3.46 23.33
C LYS A 146 17.85 3.28 22.46
N LEU A 147 17.24 4.38 21.98
CA LEU A 147 16.07 4.29 21.08
C LEU A 147 16.37 3.54 19.81
N LYS A 148 17.59 3.66 19.26
CA LYS A 148 18.02 2.94 18.05
C LYS A 148 17.98 1.41 18.19
N LYS A 149 18.08 0.89 19.42
CA LYS A 149 18.01 -0.56 19.69
C LYS A 149 16.60 -1.11 19.74
N ILE A 150 15.63 -0.28 20.08
CA ILE A 150 14.23 -0.64 20.25
C ILE A 150 13.47 -0.43 18.93
N PHE A 151 13.76 0.68 18.28
CA PHE A 151 13.12 1.12 17.05
C PHE A 151 14.10 2.02 16.29
N ASN A 152 14.33 1.73 15.02
CA ASN A 152 15.21 2.55 14.18
C ASN A 152 14.42 3.58 13.37
N PRO A 153 14.16 4.78 13.90
CA PRO A 153 13.31 5.76 13.22
C PRO A 153 13.92 6.27 11.91
N LEU A 154 15.25 6.24 11.76
CA LEU A 154 15.90 6.59 10.50
C LEU A 154 15.61 5.58 9.40
N GLU A 155 15.61 4.29 9.73
CA GLU A 155 15.26 3.23 8.78
C GLU A 155 13.82 3.37 8.31
N VAL A 156 12.90 3.69 9.23
CA VAL A 156 11.50 3.96 8.88
C VAL A 156 11.39 5.17 7.95
N LEU A 157 12.08 6.28 8.25
CA LEU A 157 12.08 7.45 7.37
C LEU A 157 12.69 7.14 6.01
N ASN A 158 13.75 6.34 5.94
CA ASN A 158 14.36 5.93 4.67
C ASN A 158 13.39 5.05 3.85
N ASN A 159 12.71 4.12 4.49
CA ASN A 159 11.71 3.28 3.81
C ASN A 159 10.53 4.09 3.28
N ILE A 160 10.03 5.06 4.08
CA ILE A 160 8.97 5.97 3.65
C ILE A 160 9.46 6.84 2.48
N GLU A 161 10.69 7.36 2.54
CA GLU A 161 11.28 8.14 1.47
C GLU A 161 11.39 7.33 0.18
N GLU A 162 11.98 6.14 0.24
CA GLU A 162 12.17 5.29 -0.93
C GLU A 162 10.84 4.89 -1.57
N SER A 163 9.86 4.44 -0.77
CA SER A 163 8.55 4.06 -1.30
C SER A 163 7.81 5.26 -1.91
N THR A 164 7.85 6.42 -1.23
CA THR A 164 7.18 7.63 -1.74
C THR A 164 7.83 8.17 -3.00
N LEU A 165 9.16 8.15 -3.10
CA LEU A 165 9.86 8.57 -4.33
C LEU A 165 9.53 7.66 -5.52
N ARG A 166 9.33 6.37 -5.29
CA ARG A 166 8.83 5.45 -6.33
C ARG A 166 7.43 5.80 -6.78
N GLU A 167 6.52 6.10 -5.86
CA GLU A 167 5.16 6.53 -6.19
C GLU A 167 5.15 7.88 -6.94
N LEU A 168 6.08 8.80 -6.61
CA LEU A 168 6.19 10.11 -7.25
C LEU A 168 6.78 10.07 -8.67
N ASP A 169 7.33 8.97 -9.12
CA ASP A 169 7.76 8.76 -10.49
C ASP A 169 6.79 7.79 -11.18
N PHE A 170 5.89 8.33 -11.99
CA PHE A 170 4.84 7.54 -12.64
C PHE A 170 5.36 6.54 -13.67
N LYS A 171 6.62 6.61 -14.09
CA LYS A 171 7.25 5.54 -14.88
C LYS A 171 7.25 4.21 -14.15
N ASN A 172 7.42 4.24 -12.82
CA ASN A 172 7.34 3.02 -12.00
C ASN A 172 5.95 2.38 -12.04
N GLU A 173 4.88 3.17 -12.18
CA GLU A 173 3.52 2.65 -12.32
C GLU A 173 3.33 1.92 -13.64
N VAL A 174 3.84 2.49 -14.74
CA VAL A 174 3.82 1.86 -16.08
C VAL A 174 4.62 0.56 -16.07
N GLU A 175 5.89 0.64 -15.67
CA GLU A 175 6.80 -0.52 -15.61
C GLU A 175 6.26 -1.64 -14.70
N GLY A 176 5.65 -1.25 -13.59
CA GLY A 176 5.05 -2.19 -12.64
C GLY A 176 3.86 -2.94 -13.21
N ALA A 177 2.95 -2.24 -13.88
CA ALA A 177 1.79 -2.84 -14.52
C ALA A 177 2.21 -3.80 -15.66
N GLU A 178 3.16 -3.40 -16.49
CA GLU A 178 3.70 -4.24 -17.56
C GLU A 178 4.39 -5.48 -17.01
N TYR A 179 5.17 -5.32 -15.94
CA TYR A 179 5.84 -6.44 -15.30
C TYR A 179 4.86 -7.46 -14.71
N LEU A 180 3.82 -7.00 -14.01
CA LEU A 180 2.79 -7.88 -13.46
C LEU A 180 1.96 -8.55 -14.57
N LYS A 181 1.66 -7.82 -15.64
CA LYS A 181 0.98 -8.36 -16.83
C LYS A 181 1.81 -9.45 -17.49
N LYS A 182 3.10 -9.23 -17.73
CA LYS A 182 4.01 -10.23 -18.28
C LYS A 182 4.02 -11.50 -17.43
N LEU A 183 4.14 -11.38 -16.11
CA LEU A 183 4.08 -12.52 -15.18
C LEU A 183 2.75 -13.26 -15.26
N LYS A 184 1.63 -12.55 -15.44
CA LYS A 184 0.32 -13.16 -15.69
C LYS A 184 0.35 -14.01 -16.96
N ASP A 185 0.76 -13.41 -18.07
CA ASP A 185 0.73 -14.05 -19.38
C ASP A 185 1.63 -15.31 -19.44
N GLU A 186 2.77 -15.28 -18.75
CA GLU A 186 3.67 -16.44 -18.61
C GLU A 186 3.08 -17.59 -17.75
N ASN A 187 2.04 -17.34 -16.96
CA ASN A 187 1.50 -18.31 -16.01
C ASN A 187 0.00 -18.61 -16.18
N ILE A 188 -0.68 -18.00 -17.12
CA ILE A 188 -2.13 -18.13 -17.30
C ILE A 188 -2.58 -19.57 -17.57
N GLU A 189 -1.77 -20.36 -18.27
CA GLU A 189 -2.04 -21.79 -18.51
C GLU A 189 -1.94 -22.65 -17.25
N LYS A 190 -1.19 -22.21 -16.25
CA LYS A 190 -0.91 -22.96 -15.02
C LYS A 190 -1.76 -22.54 -13.84
N PHE A 191 -2.35 -21.36 -13.91
CA PHE A 191 -3.17 -20.81 -12.85
C PHE A 191 -4.27 -19.90 -13.43
N PRO A 192 -5.52 -19.99 -12.92
CA PRO A 192 -6.66 -19.24 -13.48
C PRO A 192 -6.56 -17.73 -13.18
N LEU A 193 -5.85 -17.03 -14.07
CA LEU A 193 -5.62 -15.57 -14.01
C LEU A 193 -6.39 -14.79 -15.08
N GLU A 194 -7.32 -15.42 -15.79
CA GLU A 194 -7.99 -14.87 -16.99
C GLU A 194 -8.69 -13.54 -16.67
N ASN A 195 -9.31 -13.46 -15.49
CA ASN A 195 -10.06 -12.29 -15.05
C ASN A 195 -9.24 -11.28 -14.22
N LEU A 196 -7.91 -11.38 -14.23
CA LEU A 196 -7.02 -10.40 -13.62
C LEU A 196 -6.46 -9.49 -14.71
N TYR A 197 -6.61 -8.19 -14.50
CA TYR A 197 -6.11 -7.16 -15.41
C TYR A 197 -5.32 -6.10 -14.65
N PHE A 198 -4.51 -5.36 -15.39
CA PHE A 198 -3.71 -4.24 -14.91
C PHE A 198 -3.99 -3.02 -15.78
N SER A 199 -3.68 -1.81 -15.29
CA SER A 199 -3.80 -0.60 -16.09
C SER A 199 -3.12 -0.76 -17.44
N ASN A 200 -3.81 -0.37 -18.51
CA ASN A 200 -3.29 -0.43 -19.86
C ASN A 200 -2.88 0.99 -20.30
N PHE A 201 -1.59 1.27 -20.17
CA PHE A 201 -1.03 2.57 -20.46
C PHE A 201 -0.84 2.81 -21.96
N ILE A 202 -0.80 4.08 -22.35
CA ILE A 202 -0.50 4.54 -23.70
C ILE A 202 0.90 5.16 -23.65
N ASP A 203 1.91 4.34 -23.86
CA ASP A 203 3.32 4.61 -23.55
C ASP A 203 3.82 5.93 -24.09
N ASN A 204 3.46 6.28 -25.31
CA ASN A 204 3.85 7.55 -25.95
C ASN A 204 3.13 8.78 -25.37
N LEU A 205 2.21 8.62 -24.43
CA LEU A 205 1.53 9.67 -23.68
C LEU A 205 1.85 9.61 -22.17
N CYS A 206 2.91 8.89 -21.77
CA CYS A 206 3.33 8.75 -20.38
C CYS A 206 4.68 9.42 -20.13
N THR A 207 4.79 10.14 -19.02
CA THR A 207 6.00 10.78 -18.50
C THR A 207 6.24 10.39 -17.04
N ASP A 208 7.21 11.00 -16.38
CA ASP A 208 7.39 10.85 -14.93
C ASP A 208 6.31 11.58 -14.10
N LYS A 209 5.54 12.50 -14.73
CA LYS A 209 4.52 13.33 -14.06
C LYS A 209 3.10 13.04 -14.52
N VAL A 210 2.92 12.51 -15.72
CA VAL A 210 1.63 12.26 -16.33
C VAL A 210 1.59 10.84 -16.87
N VAL A 211 0.53 10.12 -16.59
CA VAL A 211 0.25 8.83 -17.25
C VAL A 211 -1.15 8.83 -17.83
N VAL A 212 -1.25 8.27 -19.02
CA VAL A 212 -2.51 8.09 -19.73
C VAL A 212 -2.77 6.60 -19.88
N SER A 213 -3.89 6.14 -19.36
CA SER A 213 -4.31 4.74 -19.46
C SER A 213 -5.72 4.63 -20.04
N LYS A 214 -6.04 3.47 -20.62
CA LYS A 214 -7.42 3.16 -21.00
C LYS A 214 -8.31 3.26 -19.76
N PHE A 215 -9.47 3.88 -19.93
CA PHE A 215 -10.44 3.99 -18.84
C PHE A 215 -11.02 2.62 -18.51
N ILE A 216 -11.05 2.27 -17.23
CA ILE A 216 -11.62 1.02 -16.75
C ILE A 216 -13.05 1.31 -16.30
N GLU A 217 -14.03 0.78 -17.03
CA GLU A 217 -15.43 0.83 -16.61
C GLU A 217 -15.65 -0.16 -15.47
N GLY A 218 -16.16 0.34 -14.35
CA GLY A 218 -16.38 -0.48 -13.16
C GLY A 218 -16.44 0.36 -11.89
N ARG A 219 -16.45 -0.34 -10.76
CA ARG A 219 -16.52 0.27 -9.43
C ARG A 219 -15.36 -0.17 -8.55
N SER A 220 -14.75 0.77 -7.84
CA SER A 220 -13.68 0.43 -6.90
C SER A 220 -14.23 -0.44 -5.75
N PHE A 221 -13.38 -1.32 -5.22
CA PHE A 221 -13.74 -2.09 -4.02
C PHE A 221 -14.07 -1.19 -2.84
N ASN A 222 -13.45 -0.02 -2.78
CA ASN A 222 -13.77 0.97 -1.76
C ASN A 222 -15.22 1.47 -1.86
N SER A 223 -15.69 1.81 -3.07
CA SER A 223 -17.10 2.18 -3.30
C SER A 223 -18.03 1.03 -2.92
N LEU A 224 -17.72 -0.19 -3.41
CA LEU A 224 -18.53 -1.38 -3.12
C LEU A 224 -18.58 -1.72 -1.62
N LEU A 225 -17.48 -1.49 -0.88
CA LEU A 225 -17.45 -1.65 0.59
C LEU A 225 -18.36 -0.63 1.30
N LYS A 226 -18.27 0.65 0.90
CA LYS A 226 -19.10 1.72 1.47
C LYS A 226 -20.60 1.45 1.26
N GLU A 227 -20.96 0.93 0.10
CA GLU A 227 -22.34 0.62 -0.28
C GLU A 227 -22.78 -0.78 0.18
N LYS A 228 -21.87 -1.55 0.82
CA LYS A 228 -22.10 -2.94 1.28
C LYS A 228 -22.44 -3.92 0.15
N GLU A 229 -21.92 -3.67 -1.04
CA GLU A 229 -22.17 -4.48 -2.25
C GLU A 229 -20.99 -5.37 -2.64
N LEU A 230 -19.83 -5.24 -1.97
CA LEU A 230 -18.69 -6.11 -2.23
C LEU A 230 -18.98 -7.55 -1.82
N LYS A 231 -18.93 -8.45 -2.80
CA LYS A 231 -19.18 -9.88 -2.56
C LYS A 231 -17.91 -10.56 -2.02
N TYR A 232 -18.10 -11.49 -1.09
CA TYR A 232 -17.01 -12.30 -0.56
C TYR A 232 -16.25 -13.07 -1.67
N SER A 233 -16.96 -13.53 -2.71
CA SER A 233 -16.35 -14.19 -3.87
C SER A 233 -15.33 -13.31 -4.60
N ASP A 234 -15.59 -12.01 -4.68
CA ASP A 234 -14.69 -11.07 -5.38
C ASP A 234 -13.44 -10.82 -4.56
N LEU A 235 -13.61 -10.62 -3.24
CA LEU A 235 -12.49 -10.52 -2.31
C LEU A 235 -11.62 -11.80 -2.33
N LEU A 236 -12.25 -12.98 -2.36
CA LEU A 236 -11.54 -14.26 -2.42
C LEU A 236 -10.74 -14.41 -3.73
N ARG A 237 -11.24 -13.88 -4.86
CA ARG A 237 -10.48 -13.88 -6.13
C ARG A 237 -9.22 -13.02 -6.03
N VAL A 238 -9.34 -11.80 -5.51
CA VAL A 238 -8.18 -10.93 -5.28
C VAL A 238 -7.16 -11.62 -4.38
N PHE A 239 -7.63 -12.23 -3.28
CA PHE A 239 -6.77 -12.98 -2.38
C PHE A 239 -6.05 -14.14 -3.08
N LYS A 240 -6.75 -14.90 -3.94
CA LYS A 240 -6.15 -15.98 -4.73
C LYS A 240 -5.08 -15.47 -5.68
N TYR A 241 -5.34 -14.39 -6.40
CA TYR A 241 -4.38 -13.79 -7.32
C TYR A 241 -3.14 -13.29 -6.58
N HIS A 242 -3.35 -12.53 -5.51
CA HIS A 242 -2.24 -12.02 -4.70
C HIS A 242 -1.42 -13.16 -4.07
N THR A 243 -2.08 -14.21 -3.57
CA THR A 243 -1.43 -15.41 -3.01
C THR A 243 -0.58 -16.12 -4.07
N PHE A 244 -1.07 -16.25 -5.31
CA PHE A 244 -0.29 -16.82 -6.40
C PHE A 244 0.98 -16.00 -6.66
N TYR A 245 0.86 -14.70 -6.84
CA TYR A 245 2.02 -13.83 -7.05
C TYR A 245 3.01 -13.92 -5.88
N MET A 246 2.52 -13.83 -4.65
CA MET A 246 3.36 -13.83 -3.45
C MET A 246 4.03 -15.19 -3.23
N PHE A 247 3.28 -16.28 -3.22
CA PHE A 247 3.82 -17.59 -2.84
C PHE A 247 4.39 -18.39 -4.01
N LYS A 248 3.91 -18.23 -5.22
CA LYS A 248 4.47 -18.92 -6.39
C LYS A 248 5.60 -18.13 -7.02
N LEU A 249 5.42 -16.84 -7.25
CA LEU A 249 6.38 -16.01 -7.97
C LEU A 249 7.33 -15.23 -7.03
N GLY A 250 6.95 -15.03 -5.77
CA GLY A 250 7.72 -14.24 -4.81
C GLY A 250 7.61 -12.73 -5.04
N ILE A 251 6.52 -12.30 -5.67
CA ILE A 251 6.21 -10.93 -6.03
C ILE A 251 4.91 -10.53 -5.35
N PHE A 252 4.79 -9.32 -4.87
CA PHE A 252 3.52 -8.82 -4.36
C PHE A 252 3.32 -7.34 -4.70
N HIS A 253 2.06 -6.96 -4.86
CA HIS A 253 1.65 -5.58 -5.00
C HIS A 253 1.78 -4.90 -3.63
N GLY A 254 2.65 -3.92 -3.52
CA GLY A 254 3.02 -3.30 -2.25
C GLY A 254 1.98 -2.34 -1.69
N ASP A 255 0.99 -1.93 -2.52
CA ASP A 255 -0.07 -0.98 -2.13
C ASP A 255 -1.45 -1.47 -2.58
N LEU A 256 -1.81 -2.70 -2.20
CA LEU A 256 -3.08 -3.32 -2.56
C LEU A 256 -4.20 -2.90 -1.59
N HIS A 257 -4.61 -1.64 -1.64
CA HIS A 257 -5.77 -1.16 -0.88
C HIS A 257 -7.06 -1.18 -1.74
N PRO A 258 -8.28 -1.14 -1.13
CA PRO A 258 -9.54 -1.26 -1.87
C PRO A 258 -9.76 -0.20 -2.96
N GLY A 259 -9.13 0.97 -2.84
CA GLY A 259 -9.19 2.03 -3.86
C GLY A 259 -8.42 1.68 -5.13
N ASN A 260 -7.41 0.79 -5.05
CA ASN A 260 -6.58 0.36 -6.17
C ASN A 260 -7.10 -0.91 -6.86
N ILE A 261 -8.32 -1.36 -6.53
CA ILE A 261 -8.96 -2.53 -7.13
C ILE A 261 -10.29 -2.10 -7.74
N ILE A 262 -10.46 -2.28 -9.05
CA ILE A 262 -11.70 -1.98 -9.76
C ILE A 262 -12.34 -3.31 -10.20
N LEU A 263 -13.60 -3.51 -9.79
CA LEU A 263 -14.44 -4.59 -10.31
C LEU A 263 -15.11 -4.09 -11.59
N GLY A 264 -14.75 -4.70 -12.71
CA GLY A 264 -15.36 -4.44 -14.01
C GLY A 264 -16.78 -5.02 -14.11
N GLU A 265 -17.53 -4.57 -15.10
CA GLU A 265 -18.94 -4.95 -15.30
C GLU A 265 -19.15 -6.45 -15.55
N ASN A 266 -18.18 -7.13 -16.20
CA ASN A 266 -18.24 -8.57 -16.43
C ASN A 266 -17.49 -9.36 -15.34
N GLY A 267 -17.18 -8.72 -14.24
CA GLY A 267 -16.51 -9.33 -13.10
C GLY A 267 -14.98 -9.39 -13.21
N GLU A 268 -14.36 -8.60 -14.06
CA GLU A 268 -12.91 -8.47 -14.13
C GLU A 268 -12.35 -7.81 -12.85
N ILE A 269 -11.24 -8.31 -12.37
CA ILE A 269 -10.46 -7.66 -11.31
C ILE A 269 -9.35 -6.86 -11.96
N ASN A 270 -9.43 -5.56 -11.89
CA ASN A 270 -8.44 -4.64 -12.42
C ASN A 270 -7.64 -4.04 -11.27
N LEU A 271 -6.32 -4.27 -11.26
CA LEU A 271 -5.39 -3.64 -10.33
C LEU A 271 -4.80 -2.39 -10.97
N ILE A 272 -4.97 -1.28 -10.29
CA ILE A 272 -4.42 0.02 -10.67
C ILE A 272 -3.33 0.44 -9.68
N ASP A 273 -2.53 1.44 -10.05
CA ASP A 273 -1.41 1.95 -9.24
C ASP A 273 -0.37 0.86 -8.86
N CYS A 274 0.28 0.30 -9.87
CA CYS A 274 1.32 -0.72 -9.69
C CYS A 274 2.73 -0.12 -9.44
N SER A 275 2.83 1.09 -8.90
CA SER A 275 4.10 1.79 -8.64
C SER A 275 5.00 1.08 -7.62
N THR A 276 4.41 0.34 -6.70
CA THR A 276 5.12 -0.36 -5.63
C THR A 276 4.99 -1.88 -5.77
N ILE A 277 6.09 -2.52 -6.16
CA ILE A 277 6.18 -3.98 -6.26
C ILE A 277 7.22 -4.49 -5.26
N GLY A 278 6.78 -5.36 -4.34
CA GLY A 278 7.64 -6.03 -3.38
C GLY A 278 8.13 -7.39 -3.88
N ARG A 279 9.29 -7.81 -3.37
CA ARG A 279 9.87 -9.14 -3.62
C ARG A 279 10.10 -9.88 -2.32
N VAL A 280 9.71 -11.16 -2.28
CA VAL A 280 9.89 -12.01 -1.11
C VAL A 280 10.95 -13.06 -1.40
N LYS A 281 12.02 -13.08 -0.61
CA LYS A 281 13.08 -14.10 -0.71
C LYS A 281 12.48 -15.49 -0.51
N THR A 282 13.00 -16.49 -1.24
CA THR A 282 12.46 -17.87 -1.22
C THR A 282 12.34 -18.44 0.19
N LYS A 283 13.34 -18.25 1.04
CA LYS A 283 13.33 -18.72 2.44
C LYS A 283 12.10 -18.17 3.20
N LEU A 284 11.87 -16.84 3.09
CA LEU A 284 10.75 -16.19 3.77
C LEU A 284 9.41 -16.64 3.18
N ARG A 285 9.31 -16.72 1.85
CA ARG A 285 8.11 -17.16 1.13
C ARG A 285 7.67 -18.56 1.53
N VAL A 286 8.61 -19.51 1.53
CA VAL A 286 8.35 -20.91 1.94
C VAL A 286 8.00 -20.98 3.42
N GLY A 287 8.71 -20.26 4.26
CA GLY A 287 8.43 -20.21 5.70
C GLY A 287 7.04 -19.65 6.01
N LEU A 288 6.65 -18.54 5.37
CA LEU A 288 5.30 -17.95 5.50
C LEU A 288 4.20 -18.91 5.02
N PHE A 289 4.42 -19.57 3.88
CA PHE A 289 3.45 -20.56 3.37
C PHE A 289 3.18 -21.64 4.39
N TRP A 290 4.24 -22.31 4.90
CA TRP A 290 4.09 -23.37 5.89
C TRP A 290 3.58 -22.86 7.23
N PHE A 291 3.98 -21.67 7.65
CA PHE A 291 3.44 -21.03 8.84
C PHE A 291 1.91 -20.92 8.77
N PHE A 292 1.38 -20.33 7.70
CA PHE A 292 -0.08 -20.19 7.53
C PHE A 292 -0.77 -21.53 7.32
N TYR A 293 -0.16 -22.44 6.58
CA TYR A 293 -0.70 -23.79 6.40
C TYR A 293 -0.91 -24.51 7.72
N TYR A 294 0.09 -24.54 8.59
CA TYR A 294 -0.03 -25.20 9.89
C TYR A 294 -0.91 -24.41 10.86
N LEU A 295 -0.90 -23.08 10.80
CA LEU A 295 -1.78 -22.23 11.58
C LEU A 295 -3.26 -22.52 11.26
N SER A 296 -3.61 -22.67 9.97
CA SER A 296 -4.98 -23.01 9.54
C SER A 296 -5.42 -24.42 9.98
N ARG A 297 -4.47 -25.29 10.34
CA ARG A 297 -4.71 -26.63 10.87
C ARG A 297 -4.61 -26.70 12.39
N TYR A 298 -4.41 -25.55 13.04
CA TYR A 298 -4.22 -25.44 14.49
C TYR A 298 -2.99 -26.20 15.03
N ASP A 299 -2.02 -26.53 14.17
CA ASP A 299 -0.73 -27.09 14.55
C ASP A 299 0.25 -25.95 14.90
N TYR A 300 0.10 -25.46 16.12
CA TYR A 300 0.85 -24.30 16.59
C TYR A 300 2.35 -24.59 16.80
N ASP A 301 2.73 -25.83 17.03
CA ASP A 301 4.13 -26.22 17.15
C ASP A 301 4.84 -26.06 15.81
N LYS A 302 4.25 -26.59 14.74
CA LYS A 302 4.81 -26.47 13.41
C LYS A 302 4.73 -25.01 12.90
N SER A 303 3.67 -24.29 13.22
CA SER A 303 3.60 -22.86 12.90
C SER A 303 4.75 -22.07 13.53
N ALA A 304 5.01 -22.28 14.84
CA ALA A 304 6.12 -21.65 15.54
C ALA A 304 7.48 -22.07 14.96
N PHE A 305 7.62 -23.35 14.58
CA PHE A 305 8.82 -23.86 13.94
C PHE A 305 9.13 -23.12 12.62
N TYR A 306 8.16 -23.00 11.72
CA TYR A 306 8.39 -22.31 10.44
C TYR A 306 8.61 -20.82 10.61
N LEU A 307 7.99 -20.18 11.61
CA LEU A 307 8.26 -18.80 11.95
C LEU A 307 9.73 -18.60 12.38
N ASN A 308 10.27 -19.52 13.18
CA ASN A 308 11.67 -19.49 13.57
C ASN A 308 12.61 -19.81 12.39
N GLU A 309 12.24 -20.76 11.52
CA GLU A 309 13.04 -21.12 10.32
C GLU A 309 13.20 -19.98 9.33
N MET A 310 12.16 -19.13 9.15
CA MET A 310 12.26 -17.99 8.23
C MET A 310 13.01 -16.78 8.81
N SER A 311 13.25 -16.74 10.11
CA SER A 311 14.02 -15.69 10.76
C SER A 311 15.48 -15.66 10.29
N GLU A 312 16.08 -14.47 10.22
CA GLU A 312 17.52 -14.31 9.91
C GLU A 312 18.39 -14.90 11.01
N LYS A 313 18.00 -14.65 12.26
CA LYS A 313 18.64 -15.24 13.44
C LYS A 313 17.65 -16.17 14.10
N LYS A 314 17.94 -17.49 14.08
CA LYS A 314 17.13 -18.47 14.77
C LYS A 314 17.28 -18.33 16.28
N LEU A 315 16.19 -18.55 17.00
CA LEU A 315 16.21 -18.59 18.45
C LEU A 315 17.00 -19.83 18.91
N LYS A 316 17.81 -19.67 19.96
CA LYS A 316 18.45 -20.79 20.68
C LYS A 316 17.37 -21.63 21.34
N GLU A 317 17.68 -22.92 21.61
CA GLU A 317 16.73 -23.93 22.07
C GLU A 317 15.88 -23.46 23.26
N GLU A 318 16.49 -22.89 24.29
CA GLU A 318 15.76 -22.40 25.46
C GLU A 318 14.77 -21.25 25.12
N ASN A 319 15.22 -20.27 24.34
CA ASN A 319 14.37 -19.16 23.90
C ASN A 319 13.30 -19.63 22.93
N TYR A 320 13.59 -20.59 22.07
CA TYR A 320 12.61 -21.19 21.17
C TYR A 320 11.49 -21.89 21.94
N LEU A 321 11.82 -22.67 22.98
CA LEU A 321 10.82 -23.30 23.84
C LEU A 321 9.93 -22.28 24.56
N LYS A 322 10.53 -21.20 25.08
CA LYS A 322 9.77 -20.09 25.70
C LYS A 322 8.85 -19.41 24.67
N PHE A 323 9.36 -19.14 23.49
CA PHE A 323 8.62 -18.56 22.38
C PHE A 323 7.44 -19.45 22.01
N THR A 324 7.65 -20.73 21.76
CA THR A 324 6.60 -21.68 21.36
C THR A 324 5.48 -21.79 22.39
N ARG A 325 5.81 -21.80 23.70
CA ARG A 325 4.81 -21.80 24.77
C ARG A 325 3.93 -20.53 24.72
N LYS A 326 4.54 -19.34 24.60
CA LYS A 326 3.82 -18.07 24.50
C LYS A 326 2.98 -18.00 23.21
N PHE A 327 3.52 -18.51 22.10
CA PHE A 327 2.82 -18.59 20.81
C PHE A 327 1.55 -19.45 20.93
N LYS A 328 1.63 -20.62 21.57
CA LYS A 328 0.46 -21.47 21.81
C LYS A 328 -0.60 -20.76 22.67
N VAL A 329 -0.18 -20.04 23.69
CA VAL A 329 -1.11 -19.24 24.53
C VAL A 329 -1.78 -18.16 23.69
N LEU A 330 -1.03 -17.48 22.84
CA LEU A 330 -1.54 -16.43 21.96
C LEU A 330 -2.64 -16.93 21.01
N TYR A 331 -2.51 -18.15 20.49
CA TYR A 331 -3.45 -18.74 19.53
C TYR A 331 -4.44 -19.74 20.14
N ARG A 332 -4.44 -19.91 21.49
CA ARG A 332 -5.28 -20.91 22.16
C ARG A 332 -6.76 -20.86 21.78
N ASP A 333 -7.30 -19.63 21.68
CA ASP A 333 -8.72 -19.40 21.42
C ASP A 333 -9.05 -19.35 19.92
N PHE A 334 -8.03 -19.44 19.05
CA PHE A 334 -8.20 -19.29 17.60
C PHE A 334 -9.07 -20.40 16.97
N LYS A 335 -8.97 -21.63 17.50
CA LYS A 335 -9.70 -22.79 16.98
C LYS A 335 -11.22 -22.67 17.13
N ASN A 336 -11.69 -21.98 18.16
CA ASN A 336 -13.11 -21.88 18.51
C ASN A 336 -13.68 -20.49 18.26
N SER A 337 -12.94 -19.60 17.59
CA SER A 337 -13.33 -18.21 17.36
C SER A 337 -13.78 -17.99 15.93
N THR A 338 -14.71 -17.06 15.75
CA THR A 338 -15.04 -16.51 14.42
C THR A 338 -14.13 -15.34 14.08
N VAL A 339 -14.05 -14.98 12.79
CA VAL A 339 -13.27 -13.83 12.30
C VAL A 339 -13.68 -12.51 12.97
N SER A 340 -14.94 -12.41 13.39
CA SER A 340 -15.45 -11.25 14.13
C SER A 340 -15.00 -11.20 15.60
N GLN A 341 -14.58 -12.32 16.18
CA GLN A 341 -14.15 -12.40 17.57
C GLN A 341 -12.62 -12.29 17.74
N VAL A 342 -11.85 -12.64 16.69
CA VAL A 342 -10.39 -12.59 16.74
C VAL A 342 -9.88 -11.84 15.51
N SER A 343 -9.27 -10.69 15.74
CA SER A 343 -8.55 -9.96 14.69
C SER A 343 -7.27 -10.72 14.32
N LEU A 344 -7.22 -11.30 13.10
CA LEU A 344 -6.02 -11.96 12.60
C LEU A 344 -4.84 -10.99 12.53
N THR A 345 -5.08 -9.74 12.10
CA THR A 345 -4.07 -8.69 12.03
C THR A 345 -3.45 -8.44 13.40
N LYS A 346 -4.27 -8.31 14.45
CA LYS A 346 -3.80 -8.13 15.82
C LYS A 346 -2.95 -9.32 16.27
N ARG A 347 -3.41 -10.56 16.04
CA ARG A 347 -2.66 -11.77 16.39
C ARG A 347 -1.33 -11.86 15.64
N MET A 348 -1.29 -11.50 14.37
CA MET A 348 -0.05 -11.46 13.60
C MET A 348 0.93 -10.43 14.17
N MET A 349 0.47 -9.23 14.55
CA MET A 349 1.32 -8.21 15.17
C MET A 349 1.82 -8.62 16.55
N GLU A 350 0.97 -9.26 17.38
CA GLU A 350 1.38 -9.84 18.67
C GLU A 350 2.43 -10.96 18.46
N THR A 351 2.31 -11.73 17.38
CA THR A 351 3.29 -12.76 17.01
C THR A 351 4.64 -12.14 16.65
N ILE A 352 4.64 -11.08 15.84
CA ILE A 352 5.87 -10.33 15.49
C ILE A 352 6.51 -9.76 16.77
N LYS A 353 5.72 -9.12 17.63
CA LYS A 353 6.19 -8.62 18.95
C LYS A 353 6.81 -9.73 19.78
N LEU A 354 6.15 -10.88 19.84
CA LEU A 354 6.64 -12.05 20.57
C LEU A 354 7.97 -12.55 20.00
N ALA A 355 8.09 -12.62 18.68
CA ALA A 355 9.31 -13.06 18.01
C ALA A 355 10.49 -12.09 18.23
N ILE A 356 10.25 -10.77 18.21
CA ILE A 356 11.28 -9.75 18.44
C ILE A 356 11.78 -9.79 19.89
N ASN A 357 10.92 -10.09 20.86
CA ASN A 357 11.24 -10.09 22.30
C ASN A 357 11.72 -11.47 22.82
N SER A 358 11.91 -12.44 21.96
CA SER A 358 12.38 -13.79 22.30
C SER A 358 13.82 -14.03 21.88
#